data_67d8e5709db7a685f94702334b5758bc
#
_entry.id   67d8e5709db7a685f94702334b5758bc
#
_cell.length_a   1.000
_cell.length_b   1.000
_cell.length_c   1.000
_cell.angle_alpha   90.00
_cell.angle_beta   90.00
_cell.angle_gamma   90.00
#
_symmetry.space_group_name_H-M   'P 1'
#
loop_
_entity.id
_entity.type
_entity.pdbx_description
1 polymer ?
#
loop_
_entity_poly.entity_id
_entity_poly.type
_entity_poly.pdbx_seq_one_letter_code
_entity_poly.pdbx_strand_id
1 'polypeptide(L)'
;MTVEIAQETPRQPEVEELLALSDAYAAALYPAESNHMVDLATLEKPEVRFFVARHQGAIVGCCALVEAGDGTAEIKRMFVHQSARGLKIGRRLLDRLLEEAQGAGLDALRLETGIYQPEAIALYRSAGFEEIAPFGSYQPDPLSLFMERRLAA
;
A
#
# COMPACT_ATOMS: atom_id res chain seq x y z
N MET A 1 16.28 -8.40 -16.37
CA MET A 1 14.90 -7.87 -16.18
C MET A 1 14.92 -6.80 -15.13
N THR A 2 14.50 -5.60 -15.50
CA THR A 2 14.51 -4.48 -14.57
C THR A 2 13.10 -4.10 -14.16
N VAL A 3 12.91 -3.98 -12.86
CA VAL A 3 11.73 -3.36 -12.28
C VAL A 3 12.16 -2.01 -11.71
N GLU A 4 11.48 -0.96 -12.10
CA GLU A 4 11.78 0.38 -11.62
C GLU A 4 10.65 0.88 -10.74
N ILE A 5 10.99 1.41 -9.57
CA ILE A 5 10.04 2.02 -8.66
C ILE A 5 10.26 3.52 -8.69
N ALA A 6 9.20 4.28 -8.97
CA ALA A 6 9.30 5.74 -9.05
C ALA A 6 8.03 6.40 -8.51
N GLN A 7 8.19 7.60 -7.98
CA GLN A 7 7.05 8.42 -7.61
C GLN A 7 6.47 9.03 -8.88
N GLU A 8 5.17 8.80 -9.12
CA GLU A 8 4.48 9.30 -10.30
C GLU A 8 3.07 9.74 -9.92
N THR A 9 2.46 10.57 -10.76
CA THR A 9 1.07 10.96 -10.53
C THR A 9 0.15 9.73 -10.66
N PRO A 10 -0.85 9.61 -9.76
CA PRO A 10 -1.85 8.54 -9.91
C PRO A 10 -2.84 8.80 -11.06
N ARG A 11 -2.90 10.04 -11.56
CA ARG A 11 -3.84 10.42 -12.62
C ARG A 11 -3.24 10.14 -13.99
N GLN A 12 -3.16 8.87 -14.32
CA GLN A 12 -2.78 8.41 -15.64
C GLN A 12 -3.56 7.12 -15.95
N PRO A 13 -3.91 6.87 -17.21
CA PRO A 13 -4.81 5.77 -17.59
C PRO A 13 -4.37 4.41 -17.06
N GLU A 14 -3.08 4.11 -17.12
CA GLU A 14 -2.54 2.82 -16.66
C GLU A 14 -2.71 2.63 -15.15
N VAL A 15 -2.58 3.70 -14.37
CA VAL A 15 -2.79 3.64 -12.92
C VAL A 15 -4.28 3.48 -12.62
N GLU A 16 -5.14 4.23 -13.31
CA GLU A 16 -6.59 4.15 -13.09
C GLU A 16 -7.10 2.74 -13.40
N GLU A 17 -6.57 2.11 -14.45
CA GLU A 17 -6.90 0.73 -14.78
C GLU A 17 -6.44 -0.24 -13.69
N LEU A 18 -5.23 -0.05 -13.17
CA LEU A 18 -4.69 -0.87 -12.09
C LEU A 18 -5.50 -0.72 -10.81
N LEU A 19 -5.91 0.50 -10.48
CA LEU A 19 -6.76 0.76 -9.31
C LEU A 19 -8.14 0.11 -9.46
N ALA A 20 -8.70 0.11 -10.68
CA ALA A 20 -9.97 -0.56 -10.95
C ALA A 20 -9.86 -2.07 -10.73
N LEU A 21 -8.76 -2.68 -11.15
CA LEU A 21 -8.50 -4.11 -10.90
C LEU A 21 -8.38 -4.40 -9.41
N SER A 22 -7.71 -3.52 -8.68
CA SER A 22 -7.57 -3.63 -7.23
C SER A 22 -8.94 -3.54 -6.54
N ASP A 23 -9.78 -2.59 -6.96
CA ASP A 23 -11.14 -2.43 -6.42
C ASP A 23 -11.99 -3.68 -6.66
N ALA A 24 -11.92 -4.25 -7.87
CA ALA A 24 -12.66 -5.46 -8.22
C ALA A 24 -12.19 -6.66 -7.39
N TYR A 25 -10.88 -6.77 -7.16
CA TYR A 25 -10.32 -7.83 -6.35
C TYR A 25 -10.82 -7.74 -4.90
N ALA A 26 -10.79 -6.54 -4.33
CA ALA A 26 -11.26 -6.33 -2.96
C ALA A 26 -12.78 -6.56 -2.83
N ALA A 27 -13.57 -6.13 -3.82
CA ALA A 27 -15.02 -6.32 -3.82
C ALA A 27 -15.41 -7.80 -3.87
N ALA A 28 -14.58 -8.64 -4.50
CA ALA A 28 -14.81 -10.08 -4.56
C ALA A 28 -14.53 -10.79 -3.22
N LEU A 29 -13.69 -10.19 -2.36
CA LEU A 29 -13.27 -10.79 -1.09
C LEU A 29 -14.02 -10.24 0.13
N TYR A 30 -14.44 -8.97 0.09
CA TYR A 30 -14.96 -8.28 1.27
C TYR A 30 -16.26 -7.54 0.97
N PRO A 31 -17.16 -7.42 1.97
CA PRO A 31 -18.31 -6.53 1.84
C PRO A 31 -17.87 -5.07 1.79
N ALA A 32 -18.73 -4.19 1.26
CA ALA A 32 -18.40 -2.78 1.06
C ALA A 32 -17.95 -2.07 2.34
N GLU A 33 -18.56 -2.39 3.47
CA GLU A 33 -18.24 -1.78 4.77
C GLU A 33 -16.83 -2.14 5.26
N SER A 34 -16.23 -3.21 4.73
CA SER A 34 -14.86 -3.62 5.08
C SER A 34 -13.84 -3.20 4.02
N ASN A 35 -14.25 -2.44 3.01
CA ASN A 35 -13.36 -1.93 1.97
C ASN A 35 -12.95 -0.50 2.30
N HIS A 36 -11.71 -0.33 2.76
CA HIS A 36 -11.15 0.95 3.19
C HIS A 36 -10.23 1.53 2.11
N MET A 37 -10.72 1.58 0.88
CA MET A 37 -9.97 2.10 -0.27
C MET A 37 -10.13 3.62 -0.39
N VAL A 38 -9.05 4.29 -0.74
CA VAL A 38 -9.07 5.72 -1.02
C VAL A 38 -9.17 5.94 -2.54
N ASP A 39 -9.88 7.00 -2.94
CA ASP A 39 -10.11 7.31 -4.35
C ASP A 39 -8.94 8.10 -4.96
N LEU A 40 -9.04 8.33 -6.27
CA LEU A 40 -8.01 9.03 -7.02
C LEU A 40 -7.76 10.45 -6.49
N ALA A 41 -8.83 11.18 -6.18
CA ALA A 41 -8.70 12.56 -5.67
C ALA A 41 -7.94 12.60 -4.35
N THR A 42 -8.17 11.62 -3.47
CA THR A 42 -7.45 11.50 -2.21
C THR A 42 -5.97 11.23 -2.45
N LEU A 43 -5.66 10.38 -3.43
CA LEU A 43 -4.28 10.05 -3.78
C LEU A 43 -3.49 11.24 -4.33
N GLU A 44 -4.17 12.28 -4.79
CA GLU A 44 -3.53 13.48 -5.33
C GLU A 44 -3.26 14.55 -4.26
N LYS A 45 -3.66 14.33 -3.01
CA LYS A 45 -3.43 15.29 -1.93
C LYS A 45 -1.95 15.44 -1.60
N PRO A 46 -1.51 16.62 -1.10
CA PRO A 46 -0.09 16.87 -0.82
C PRO A 46 0.54 15.93 0.20
N GLU A 47 -0.26 15.41 1.15
CA GLU A 47 0.22 14.47 2.17
C GLU A 47 0.44 13.05 1.63
N VAL A 48 0.06 12.80 0.37
CA VAL A 48 0.18 11.48 -0.25
C VAL A 48 1.33 11.44 -1.23
N ARG A 49 2.20 10.43 -1.09
CA ARG A 49 3.23 10.12 -2.07
C ARG A 49 2.82 8.82 -2.76
N PHE A 50 2.64 8.88 -4.07
CA PHE A 50 2.20 7.74 -4.86
C PHE A 50 3.36 7.17 -5.67
N PHE A 51 3.52 5.86 -5.61
CA PHE A 51 4.60 5.16 -6.30
C PHE A 51 4.05 4.12 -7.25
N VAL A 52 4.75 3.94 -8.36
CA VAL A 52 4.43 2.89 -9.33
C VAL A 52 5.64 1.98 -9.53
N ALA A 53 5.38 0.73 -9.89
CA ALA A 53 6.38 -0.21 -10.32
C ALA A 53 6.22 -0.41 -11.82
N ARG A 54 7.29 -0.16 -12.58
CA ARG A 54 7.31 -0.40 -14.03
C ARG A 54 8.18 -1.61 -14.32
N HIS A 55 7.67 -2.47 -15.16
CA HIS A 55 8.41 -3.61 -15.69
C HIS A 55 8.33 -3.54 -17.21
N GLN A 56 9.48 -3.39 -17.86
CA GLN A 56 9.56 -3.21 -19.31
C GLN A 56 8.68 -2.04 -19.80
N GLY A 57 8.67 -0.96 -19.03
CA GLY A 57 7.92 0.25 -19.34
C GLY A 57 6.45 0.25 -18.96
N ALA A 58 5.87 -0.90 -18.63
CA ALA A 58 4.46 -1.00 -18.24
C ALA A 58 4.31 -0.89 -16.72
N ILE A 59 3.27 -0.18 -16.27
CA ILE A 59 2.96 -0.09 -14.85
C ILE A 59 2.28 -1.39 -14.41
N VAL A 60 2.91 -2.10 -13.49
CA VAL A 60 2.43 -3.41 -13.02
C VAL A 60 2.14 -3.45 -11.53
N GLY A 61 2.42 -2.37 -10.81
CA GLY A 61 2.13 -2.29 -9.39
C GLY A 61 2.09 -0.85 -8.92
N CYS A 62 1.50 -0.63 -7.75
CA CYS A 62 1.43 0.69 -7.14
C CYS A 62 1.30 0.59 -5.63
N CYS A 63 1.56 1.71 -4.96
CA CYS A 63 1.28 1.88 -3.55
C CYS A 63 1.30 3.38 -3.21
N ALA A 64 0.71 3.73 -2.08
CA ALA A 64 0.70 5.10 -1.59
C ALA A 64 1.19 5.16 -0.16
N LEU A 65 1.88 6.25 0.16
CA LEU A 65 2.31 6.60 1.51
C LEU A 65 1.53 7.84 1.92
N VAL A 66 0.71 7.72 2.94
CA VAL A 66 -0.17 8.82 3.41
C VAL A 66 0.30 9.27 4.78
N GLU A 67 0.89 10.47 4.87
CA GLU A 67 1.33 11.00 6.15
C GLU A 67 0.14 11.42 6.99
N ALA A 68 0.15 11.02 8.27
CA ALA A 68 -0.96 11.31 9.18
C ALA A 68 -0.79 12.63 9.96
N GLY A 69 0.41 13.23 9.90
CA GLY A 69 0.69 14.48 10.60
C GLY A 69 1.11 14.32 12.06
N ASP A 70 1.26 13.08 12.53
CA ASP A 70 1.61 12.76 13.91
C ASP A 70 2.93 11.98 14.02
N GLY A 71 3.76 12.01 13.00
CA GLY A 71 5.00 11.23 12.93
C GLY A 71 4.81 9.84 12.34
N THR A 72 3.59 9.47 11.96
CA THR A 72 3.31 8.19 11.31
C THR A 72 2.76 8.38 9.91
N ALA A 73 2.82 7.33 9.11
CA ALA A 73 2.20 7.30 7.80
C ALA A 73 1.54 5.94 7.58
N GLU A 74 0.57 5.92 6.69
CA GLU A 74 -0.17 4.72 6.36
C GLU A 74 0.12 4.29 4.93
N ILE A 75 0.31 2.98 4.73
CA ILE A 75 0.41 2.38 3.41
C ILE A 75 -1.00 2.11 2.90
N LYS A 76 -1.30 2.64 1.72
CA LYS A 76 -2.59 2.46 1.05
C LYS A 76 -2.38 1.98 -0.38
N ARG A 77 -3.40 1.31 -0.93
CA ARG A 77 -3.46 0.95 -2.35
C ARG A 77 -2.26 0.13 -2.84
N MET A 78 -1.68 -0.70 -1.97
CA MET A 78 -0.65 -1.66 -2.38
C MET A 78 -1.30 -2.73 -3.25
N PHE A 79 -0.90 -2.79 -4.53
CA PHE A 79 -1.45 -3.76 -5.46
C PHE A 79 -0.44 -4.07 -6.56
N VAL A 80 -0.35 -5.34 -6.93
CA VAL A 80 0.51 -5.82 -8.00
C VAL A 80 -0.34 -6.59 -8.99
N HIS A 81 -0.21 -6.24 -10.28
CA HIS A 81 -0.95 -6.91 -11.35
C HIS A 81 -0.57 -8.40 -11.39
N GLN A 82 -1.56 -9.23 -11.66
CA GLN A 82 -1.37 -10.68 -11.68
C GLN A 82 -0.28 -11.13 -12.65
N SER A 83 -0.13 -10.46 -13.79
CA SER A 83 0.90 -10.76 -14.79
C SER A 83 2.32 -10.59 -14.28
N ALA A 84 2.52 -9.85 -13.20
CA ALA A 84 3.84 -9.53 -12.64
C ALA A 84 4.15 -10.32 -11.37
N ARG A 85 3.36 -11.31 -11.03
CA ARG A 85 3.63 -12.17 -9.88
C ARG A 85 4.93 -12.92 -10.08
N GLY A 86 5.66 -13.16 -8.99
CA GLY A 86 6.96 -13.84 -9.03
C GLY A 86 8.14 -12.91 -9.22
N LEU A 87 7.93 -11.62 -9.47
CA LEU A 87 8.98 -10.62 -9.64
C LEU A 87 9.32 -9.88 -8.36
N LYS A 88 8.69 -10.23 -7.25
CA LYS A 88 8.89 -9.61 -5.92
C LYS A 88 8.58 -8.10 -5.93
N ILE A 89 7.64 -7.67 -6.77
CA ILE A 89 7.31 -6.26 -6.92
C ILE A 89 6.71 -5.68 -5.64
N GLY A 90 5.84 -6.42 -4.96
CA GLY A 90 5.27 -5.99 -3.68
C GLY A 90 6.35 -5.68 -2.65
N ARG A 91 7.37 -6.53 -2.55
CA ARG A 91 8.50 -6.31 -1.63
C ARG A 91 9.30 -5.08 -2.03
N ARG A 92 9.52 -4.87 -3.32
CA ARG A 92 10.29 -3.71 -3.79
C ARG A 92 9.53 -2.41 -3.55
N LEU A 93 8.21 -2.41 -3.76
CA LEU A 93 7.37 -1.26 -3.42
C LEU A 93 7.44 -0.97 -1.92
N LEU A 94 7.31 -1.99 -1.11
CA LEU A 94 7.36 -1.86 0.34
C LEU A 94 8.71 -1.33 0.81
N ASP A 95 9.80 -1.83 0.27
CA ASP A 95 11.15 -1.34 0.59
C ASP A 95 11.29 0.14 0.25
N ARG A 96 10.73 0.58 -0.88
CA ARG A 96 10.76 2.00 -1.26
C ARG A 96 9.98 2.86 -0.25
N LEU A 97 8.81 2.41 0.19
CA LEU A 97 8.03 3.14 1.19
C LEU A 97 8.79 3.24 2.51
N LEU A 98 9.48 2.19 2.91
CA LEU A 98 10.30 2.21 4.12
C LEU A 98 11.44 3.22 4.00
N GLU A 99 12.11 3.27 2.86
CA GLU A 99 13.15 4.26 2.60
C GLU A 99 12.61 5.69 2.65
N GLU A 100 11.46 5.92 2.01
CA GLU A 100 10.82 7.24 2.00
C GLU A 100 10.42 7.67 3.41
N ALA A 101 9.85 6.77 4.18
CA ALA A 101 9.43 7.06 5.55
C ALA A 101 10.63 7.37 6.46
N GLN A 102 11.71 6.61 6.34
CA GLN A 102 12.93 6.86 7.09
C GLN A 102 13.57 8.19 6.70
N GLY A 103 13.61 8.49 5.40
CA GLY A 103 14.14 9.74 4.89
C GLY A 103 13.33 10.97 5.33
N ALA A 104 12.04 10.79 5.57
CA ALA A 104 11.16 11.84 6.06
C ALA A 104 11.17 11.98 7.58
N GLY A 105 11.92 11.13 8.29
CA GLY A 105 12.01 11.19 9.75
C GLY A 105 10.77 10.68 10.46
N LEU A 106 9.98 9.83 9.82
CA LEU A 106 8.78 9.28 10.44
C LEU A 106 9.12 8.21 11.49
N ASP A 107 8.26 8.07 12.50
CA ASP A 107 8.46 7.15 13.60
C ASP A 107 7.97 5.75 13.29
N ALA A 108 6.94 5.62 12.48
CA ALA A 108 6.33 4.32 12.18
C ALA A 108 5.53 4.36 10.88
N LEU A 109 5.45 3.19 10.22
CA LEU A 109 4.51 2.92 9.14
C LEU A 109 3.42 2.00 9.65
N ARG A 110 2.18 2.26 9.25
CA ARG A 110 1.00 1.49 9.60
C ARG A 110 0.23 1.10 8.36
N LEU A 111 -0.58 0.05 8.48
CA LEU A 111 -1.43 -0.39 7.39
C LEU A 111 -2.65 -1.14 7.94
N GLU A 112 -3.68 -1.20 7.11
CA GLU A 112 -4.79 -2.11 7.30
C GLU A 112 -4.82 -3.05 6.10
N THR A 113 -4.99 -4.34 6.34
CA THR A 113 -5.13 -5.34 5.29
C THR A 113 -6.25 -6.31 5.66
N GLY A 114 -6.77 -7.02 4.66
CA GLY A 114 -7.84 -7.98 4.90
C GLY A 114 -7.30 -9.36 5.27
N ILE A 115 -8.04 -10.07 6.12
CA ILE A 115 -7.64 -11.41 6.59
C ILE A 115 -7.63 -12.46 5.48
N TYR A 116 -8.31 -12.20 4.34
CA TYR A 116 -8.35 -13.10 3.20
C TYR A 116 -7.21 -12.88 2.21
N GLN A 117 -6.16 -12.16 2.64
CA GLN A 117 -4.99 -11.87 1.82
C GLN A 117 -3.72 -12.42 2.48
N PRO A 118 -3.57 -13.75 2.59
CA PRO A 118 -2.45 -14.34 3.31
C PRO A 118 -1.08 -13.97 2.73
N GLU A 119 -0.99 -13.78 1.42
CA GLU A 119 0.26 -13.39 0.77
C GLU A 119 0.70 -11.98 1.19
N ALA A 120 -0.26 -11.05 1.25
CA ALA A 120 0.01 -9.68 1.70
C ALA A 120 0.44 -9.67 3.17
N ILE A 121 -0.26 -10.40 4.01
CA ILE A 121 0.07 -10.51 5.43
C ILE A 121 1.48 -11.08 5.62
N ALA A 122 1.83 -12.13 4.87
CA ALA A 122 3.15 -12.74 4.94
C ALA A 122 4.23 -11.76 4.49
N LEU A 123 3.96 -10.98 3.43
CA LEU A 123 4.88 -9.95 2.96
C LEU A 123 5.16 -8.90 4.05
N TYR A 124 4.11 -8.38 4.68
CA TYR A 124 4.27 -7.38 5.72
C TYR A 124 5.00 -7.93 6.94
N ARG A 125 4.67 -9.15 7.37
CA ARG A 125 5.37 -9.79 8.49
C ARG A 125 6.85 -10.00 8.18
N SER A 126 7.18 -10.41 6.97
CA SER A 126 8.57 -10.60 6.55
C SER A 126 9.36 -9.30 6.54
N ALA A 127 8.67 -8.18 6.41
CA ALA A 127 9.27 -6.85 6.44
C ALA A 127 9.31 -6.21 7.83
N GLY A 128 8.92 -6.97 8.87
CA GLY A 128 9.00 -6.49 10.25
C GLY A 128 7.75 -5.83 10.79
N PHE A 129 6.63 -5.91 10.08
CA PHE A 129 5.35 -5.40 10.59
C PHE A 129 4.77 -6.37 11.60
N GLU A 130 4.19 -5.83 12.66
CA GLU A 130 3.54 -6.57 13.72
C GLU A 130 2.08 -6.12 13.85
N GLU A 131 1.23 -7.03 14.31
CA GLU A 131 -0.19 -6.74 14.50
C GLU A 131 -0.38 -5.76 15.66
N ILE A 132 -1.27 -4.75 15.43
CA ILE A 132 -1.63 -3.75 16.42
C ILE A 132 -3.16 -3.61 16.47
N ALA A 133 -3.65 -2.86 17.45
CA ALA A 133 -5.05 -2.45 17.52
C ALA A 133 -5.37 -1.46 16.38
N PRO A 134 -6.66 -1.27 16.04
CA PRO A 134 -7.04 -0.27 15.05
C PRO A 134 -6.46 1.11 15.38
N PHE A 135 -6.07 1.84 14.35
CA PHE A 135 -5.46 3.16 14.50
C PHE A 135 -6.25 4.20 13.67
N GLY A 136 -5.95 5.48 13.91
CA GLY A 136 -6.61 6.58 13.20
C GLY A 136 -8.12 6.54 13.41
N SER A 137 -8.88 6.67 12.33
CA SER A 137 -10.34 6.63 12.36
C SER A 137 -10.93 5.23 12.16
N TYR A 138 -10.07 4.20 12.06
CA TYR A 138 -10.55 2.83 11.87
C TYR A 138 -11.30 2.31 13.10
N GLN A 139 -12.37 1.59 12.83
CA GLN A 139 -13.10 0.83 13.85
C GLN A 139 -12.66 -0.64 13.78
N PRO A 140 -12.79 -1.40 14.88
CA PRO A 140 -12.54 -2.83 14.84
C PRO A 140 -13.42 -3.51 13.78
N ASP A 141 -12.82 -4.38 12.98
CA ASP A 141 -13.50 -5.13 11.93
C ASP A 141 -12.93 -6.54 11.93
N PRO A 142 -13.77 -7.59 12.07
CA PRO A 142 -13.27 -8.96 12.10
C PRO A 142 -12.59 -9.39 10.80
N LEU A 143 -12.82 -8.68 9.69
CA LEU A 143 -12.19 -8.96 8.40
C LEU A 143 -10.92 -8.15 8.17
N SER A 144 -10.55 -7.27 9.09
CA SER A 144 -9.37 -6.42 8.96
C SER A 144 -8.28 -6.79 9.95
N LEU A 145 -7.05 -6.67 9.50
CA LEU A 145 -5.85 -6.80 10.32
C LEU A 145 -5.10 -5.48 10.26
N PHE A 146 -4.72 -4.95 11.41
CA PHE A 146 -3.96 -3.70 11.51
C PHE A 146 -2.53 -4.02 11.89
N MET A 147 -1.57 -3.40 11.21
CA MET A 147 -0.16 -3.69 11.43
C MET A 147 0.67 -2.43 11.49
N GLU A 148 1.81 -2.50 12.16
CA GLU A 148 2.73 -1.39 12.32
C GLU A 148 4.16 -1.89 12.25
N ARG A 149 5.01 -1.11 11.61
CA ARG A 149 6.45 -1.24 11.75
C ARG A 149 7.02 0.07 12.29
N ARG A 150 7.67 -0.01 13.44
CA ARG A 150 8.38 1.13 13.99
C ARG A 150 9.70 1.30 13.26
N LEU A 151 10.07 2.55 13.01
CA LEU A 151 11.28 2.87 12.27
C LEU A 151 12.39 3.25 13.26
N ALA A 152 13.62 2.90 12.90
CA ALA A 152 14.77 3.24 13.74
C ALA A 152 14.95 4.76 13.78
N ALA A 153 15.27 5.26 14.93
CA ALA A 153 15.55 6.67 15.12
C ALA A 153 16.86 7.08 14.40
#